data_95007e654ef2c500fbf6ea261d7734cb
#
_entry.id   95007e654ef2c500fbf6ea261d7734cb
#
_cell.length_a   1.000
_cell.length_b   1.000
_cell.length_c   1.000
_cell.angle_alpha   90.00
_cell.angle_beta   90.00
_cell.angle_gamma   90.00
#
_symmetry.space_group_name_H-M   'P 1'
#
loop_
_entity.id
_entity.type
_entity.pdbx_description
1 polymer ?
#
loop_
_entity_poly.entity_id
_entity_poly.type
_entity_poly.pdbx_seq_one_letter_code
_entity_poly.pdbx_strand_id
1 'polypeptide(L)'
;MTAHNEAYDVLIVGAGPAGIFAALELTAGPNPPRVALLDKGRDLAARDCPHKRRSVACSGCNPCSIVTGWGGAGAFSDGKLTLTTEYGGSLDQYLGRETLARFIEYVDRIYLHFGAPEKVYGTDPATIADIARKAAAADLALIPAVIRHLGTERCHDILMAMRRHLEGRVTVITSAPVAELDVHDGRVAGVRLADGRRLTADYVIAAPGREGAKWFASEATRIGLELETNPIDIGVRVELPAVVTAHLTDHIYESKLIYYTKSFDDRVRVFCMAPHGEVVIENNDGLITVNGHSYADYKTDRTNFALLVSKTFTEPFKEPIAYGKNIAALANMLGGSVLVQRLGDLLAGRRSTEKRIARGMVQPSLAEATPGDLSLVLPYRHLVDILEMMQALDKVAPGVYSRHTLLYGVEVKFYSARPRLADTLETQVANLFAAGDGAGVTRGLIQASVSGVWIAREIERRRGAPERELEVSFA
;
A
#
# COMPACT_ATOMS: atom_id res chain seq x y z
N MET A 1 -17.08 -35.08 16.52
CA MET A 1 -17.55 -33.81 15.94
C MET A 1 -17.37 -33.91 14.44
N THR A 2 -18.46 -34.06 13.71
CA THR A 2 -18.45 -34.13 12.22
C THR A 2 -17.94 -32.79 11.68
N ALA A 3 -16.80 -32.83 11.01
CA ALA A 3 -16.29 -31.67 10.29
C ALA A 3 -17.34 -31.28 9.23
N HIS A 4 -18.04 -30.17 9.42
CA HIS A 4 -18.88 -29.59 8.41
C HIS A 4 -17.98 -29.12 7.27
N ASN A 5 -17.90 -29.93 6.21
CA ASN A 5 -17.30 -29.53 4.94
C ASN A 5 -18.28 -28.56 4.25
N GLU A 6 -18.06 -27.26 4.37
CA GLU A 6 -18.83 -26.29 3.60
C GLU A 6 -18.20 -26.15 2.21
N ALA A 7 -19.03 -26.36 1.17
CA ALA A 7 -18.58 -26.26 -0.23
C ALA A 7 -19.01 -24.94 -0.84
N TYR A 8 -18.12 -24.32 -1.57
CA TYR A 8 -18.32 -23.08 -2.31
C TYR A 8 -17.84 -23.25 -3.76
N ASP A 9 -18.25 -22.38 -4.66
CA ASP A 9 -17.66 -22.33 -5.99
C ASP A 9 -16.33 -21.55 -5.94
N VAL A 10 -16.30 -20.45 -5.16
CA VAL A 10 -15.13 -19.58 -5.03
C VAL A 10 -14.86 -19.24 -3.55
N LEU A 11 -13.62 -19.43 -3.13
CA LEU A 11 -13.11 -18.91 -1.85
C LEU A 11 -12.17 -17.73 -2.10
N ILE A 12 -12.36 -16.65 -1.35
CA ILE A 12 -11.52 -15.46 -1.39
C ILE A 12 -10.82 -15.33 -0.03
N VAL A 13 -9.50 -15.34 -0.01
CA VAL A 13 -8.68 -15.22 1.20
C VAL A 13 -8.15 -13.80 1.33
N GLY A 14 -8.77 -13.01 2.19
CA GLY A 14 -8.47 -11.61 2.47
C GLY A 14 -9.59 -10.66 2.04
N ALA A 15 -10.12 -9.90 3.00
CA ALA A 15 -11.18 -8.90 2.81
C ALA A 15 -10.62 -7.48 2.61
N GLY A 16 -9.47 -7.36 1.96
CA GLY A 16 -8.93 -6.09 1.47
C GLY A 16 -9.56 -5.68 0.13
N PRO A 17 -9.07 -4.58 -0.51
CA PRO A 17 -9.63 -4.09 -1.77
C PRO A 17 -9.72 -5.17 -2.86
N ALA A 18 -8.69 -5.97 -3.05
CA ALA A 18 -8.71 -7.05 -4.05
C ALA A 18 -9.82 -8.07 -3.79
N GLY A 19 -9.96 -8.55 -2.55
CA GLY A 19 -10.99 -9.54 -2.21
C GLY A 19 -12.40 -8.97 -2.26
N ILE A 20 -12.61 -7.74 -1.78
CA ILE A 20 -13.91 -7.08 -1.82
C ILE A 20 -14.36 -6.87 -3.27
N PHE A 21 -13.49 -6.36 -4.14
CA PHE A 21 -13.84 -6.11 -5.53
C PHE A 21 -14.01 -7.41 -6.34
N ALA A 22 -13.27 -8.47 -6.00
CA ALA A 22 -13.55 -9.80 -6.55
C ALA A 22 -14.94 -10.29 -6.14
N ALA A 23 -15.33 -10.13 -4.88
CA ALA A 23 -16.64 -10.51 -4.39
C ALA A 23 -17.78 -9.70 -5.03
N LEU A 24 -17.62 -8.38 -5.16
CA LEU A 24 -18.57 -7.50 -5.85
C LEU A 24 -18.78 -7.93 -7.30
N GLU A 25 -17.69 -8.18 -8.03
CA GLU A 25 -17.74 -8.56 -9.45
C GLU A 25 -18.37 -9.94 -9.66
N LEU A 26 -17.97 -10.95 -8.88
CA LEU A 26 -18.53 -12.31 -8.93
C LEU A 26 -20.04 -12.36 -8.65
N THR A 27 -20.57 -11.39 -7.90
CA THR A 27 -21.99 -11.36 -7.50
C THR A 27 -22.83 -10.36 -8.27
N ALA A 28 -22.24 -9.65 -9.24
CA ALA A 28 -22.96 -8.68 -10.07
C ALA A 28 -23.76 -9.31 -11.22
N GLY A 29 -23.45 -10.55 -11.60
CA GLY A 29 -24.14 -11.26 -12.70
C GLY A 29 -25.44 -11.94 -12.28
N PRO A 30 -26.25 -12.40 -13.26
CA PRO A 30 -27.56 -13.01 -12.99
C PRO A 30 -27.49 -14.40 -12.33
N ASN A 31 -26.38 -15.12 -12.49
CA ASN A 31 -26.17 -16.46 -11.93
C ASN A 31 -24.87 -16.47 -11.10
N PRO A 32 -24.83 -15.75 -9.95
CA PRO A 32 -23.62 -15.62 -9.17
C PRO A 32 -23.14 -16.96 -8.62
N PRO A 33 -21.82 -17.22 -8.56
CA PRO A 33 -21.28 -18.36 -7.84
C PRO A 33 -21.57 -18.26 -6.34
N ARG A 34 -21.52 -19.38 -5.65
CA ARG A 34 -21.51 -19.41 -4.19
C ARG A 34 -20.13 -19.01 -3.67
N VAL A 35 -20.03 -17.81 -3.15
CA VAL A 35 -18.77 -17.19 -2.73
C VAL A 35 -18.64 -17.15 -1.21
N ALA A 36 -17.47 -17.53 -0.67
CA ALA A 36 -17.08 -17.16 0.69
C ALA A 36 -15.84 -16.27 0.67
N LEU A 37 -15.88 -15.20 1.49
CA LEU A 37 -14.79 -14.27 1.68
C LEU A 37 -14.29 -14.36 3.12
N LEU A 38 -13.03 -14.71 3.28
CA LEU A 38 -12.38 -15.00 4.56
C LEU A 38 -11.40 -13.89 4.95
N ASP A 39 -11.38 -13.49 6.20
CA ASP A 39 -10.32 -12.63 6.73
C ASP A 39 -9.91 -13.03 8.15
N LYS A 40 -8.60 -12.97 8.44
CA LYS A 40 -8.08 -13.27 9.78
C LYS A 40 -8.43 -12.20 10.81
N GLY A 41 -8.70 -10.97 10.38
CA GLY A 41 -9.11 -9.86 11.23
C GLY A 41 -10.62 -9.78 11.40
N ARG A 42 -11.06 -8.73 12.08
CA ARG A 42 -12.47 -8.51 12.45
C ARG A 42 -13.25 -7.80 11.35
N ASP A 43 -14.57 -7.84 11.45
CA ASP A 43 -15.45 -6.96 10.67
C ASP A 43 -15.20 -5.49 11.04
N LEU A 44 -15.47 -4.57 10.10
CA LEU A 44 -15.06 -3.16 10.20
C LEU A 44 -15.56 -2.48 11.48
N ALA A 45 -16.80 -2.71 11.86
CA ALA A 45 -17.39 -2.15 13.08
C ALA A 45 -16.71 -2.62 14.38
N ALA A 46 -16.03 -3.78 14.34
CA ALA A 46 -15.32 -4.35 15.48
C ALA A 46 -13.80 -4.09 15.46
N ARG A 47 -13.29 -3.40 14.44
CA ARG A 47 -11.87 -3.04 14.33
C ARG A 47 -11.58 -1.82 15.20
N ASP A 48 -10.86 -2.03 16.29
CA ASP A 48 -10.45 -0.98 17.23
C ASP A 48 -8.94 -1.04 17.46
N CYS A 49 -8.29 0.12 17.46
CA CYS A 49 -6.89 0.26 17.81
C CYS A 49 -6.73 1.13 19.06
N PRO A 50 -6.27 0.55 20.18
CA PRO A 50 -6.07 1.30 21.42
C PRO A 50 -5.10 2.49 21.27
N HIS A 51 -4.06 2.35 20.46
CA HIS A 51 -3.11 3.42 20.15
C HIS A 51 -3.81 4.65 19.55
N LYS A 52 -4.62 4.45 18.48
CA LYS A 52 -5.36 5.55 17.85
C LYS A 52 -6.42 6.17 18.76
N ARG A 53 -7.12 5.34 19.53
CA ARG A 53 -8.24 5.81 20.36
C ARG A 53 -7.81 6.50 21.65
N ARG A 54 -6.70 6.07 22.26
CA ARG A 54 -6.28 6.50 23.60
C ARG A 54 -4.93 7.20 23.63
N SER A 55 -4.28 7.41 22.49
CA SER A 55 -2.93 7.97 22.38
C SER A 55 -1.90 7.23 23.27
N VAL A 56 -2.06 5.92 23.42
CA VAL A 56 -1.11 5.05 24.13
C VAL A 56 -0.14 4.41 23.16
N ALA A 57 1.01 3.95 23.63
CA ALA A 57 1.97 3.24 22.79
C ALA A 57 1.35 2.04 22.08
N CYS A 58 1.85 1.70 20.88
CA CYS A 58 1.38 0.54 20.13
C CYS A 58 1.62 -0.76 20.92
N SER A 59 0.56 -1.55 21.18
CA SER A 59 0.61 -2.79 21.93
C SER A 59 1.00 -4.02 21.12
N GLY A 60 1.30 -3.87 19.81
CA GLY A 60 1.70 -5.00 18.97
C GLY A 60 0.62 -6.09 18.80
N CYS A 61 -0.64 -5.71 18.66
CA CYS A 61 -1.76 -6.66 18.53
C CYS A 61 -1.54 -7.65 17.36
N ASN A 62 -1.89 -8.90 17.56
CA ASN A 62 -1.88 -9.93 16.51
C ASN A 62 -3.25 -10.66 16.46
N PRO A 63 -4.02 -10.54 15.37
CA PRO A 63 -3.77 -9.69 14.19
C PRO A 63 -3.96 -8.19 14.49
N CYS A 64 -3.22 -7.33 13.77
CA CYS A 64 -3.29 -5.89 13.93
C CYS A 64 -4.61 -5.35 13.36
N SER A 65 -5.42 -4.68 14.19
CA SER A 65 -6.72 -4.14 13.78
C SER A 65 -6.65 -3.02 12.71
N ILE A 66 -5.48 -2.38 12.53
CA ILE A 66 -5.30 -1.32 11.52
C ILE A 66 -5.15 -1.91 10.12
N VAL A 67 -4.48 -3.05 9.96
CA VAL A 67 -4.10 -3.57 8.65
C VAL A 67 -4.84 -4.86 8.26
N THR A 68 -5.60 -5.48 9.18
CA THR A 68 -6.37 -6.72 8.92
C THR A 68 -7.85 -6.55 9.22
N GLY A 69 -8.67 -7.38 8.60
CA GLY A 69 -10.12 -7.36 8.70
C GLY A 69 -10.78 -6.70 7.48
N TRP A 70 -12.09 -6.51 7.53
CA TRP A 70 -12.87 -5.93 6.43
C TRP A 70 -12.30 -4.58 5.99
N GLY A 71 -12.02 -4.42 4.70
CA GLY A 71 -11.35 -3.26 4.10
C GLY A 71 -9.82 -3.32 4.12
N GLY A 72 -9.22 -4.31 4.82
CA GLY A 72 -7.76 -4.45 4.93
C GLY A 72 -7.09 -3.18 5.49
N ALA A 73 -5.86 -2.91 5.07
CA ALA A 73 -5.14 -1.68 5.43
C ALA A 73 -5.79 -0.41 4.84
N GLY A 74 -6.58 -0.54 3.78
CA GLY A 74 -7.32 0.56 3.15
C GLY A 74 -8.32 1.24 4.08
N ALA A 75 -8.92 0.50 5.02
CA ALA A 75 -9.94 1.03 5.93
C ALA A 75 -9.45 2.15 6.86
N PHE A 76 -8.16 2.21 7.12
CA PHE A 76 -7.54 3.23 7.99
C PHE A 76 -6.49 4.07 7.25
N SER A 77 -6.46 3.98 5.92
CA SER A 77 -5.61 4.83 5.08
C SER A 77 -6.30 6.16 4.79
N ASP A 78 -5.57 7.09 4.19
CA ASP A 78 -6.11 8.34 3.67
C ASP A 78 -6.95 8.16 2.39
N GLY A 79 -7.02 6.94 1.84
CA GLY A 79 -7.87 6.60 0.71
C GLY A 79 -7.49 7.28 -0.59
N LYS A 80 -6.21 7.30 -0.94
CA LYS A 80 -5.77 7.78 -2.25
C LYS A 80 -6.06 6.73 -3.33
N LEU A 81 -6.97 7.07 -4.25
CA LEU A 81 -7.20 6.33 -5.48
C LEU A 81 -6.35 6.94 -6.59
N THR A 82 -5.33 6.21 -7.00
CA THR A 82 -4.39 6.67 -8.03
C THR A 82 -4.84 6.18 -9.41
N LEU A 83 -5.48 7.08 -10.17
CA LEU A 83 -6.14 6.78 -11.45
C LEU A 83 -5.13 6.84 -12.61
N THR A 84 -4.09 6.02 -12.55
CA THR A 84 -3.04 5.96 -13.59
C THR A 84 -2.47 4.56 -13.72
N THR A 85 -1.94 4.27 -14.91
CA THR A 85 -1.19 3.04 -15.20
C THR A 85 0.31 3.18 -14.93
N GLU A 86 0.82 4.40 -14.67
CA GLU A 86 2.25 4.69 -14.58
C GLU A 86 2.90 4.17 -13.30
N TYR A 87 2.10 3.92 -12.27
CA TYR A 87 2.53 3.31 -11.00
C TYR A 87 1.34 2.74 -10.23
N GLY A 88 1.60 1.94 -9.22
CA GLY A 88 0.57 1.26 -8.41
C GLY A 88 0.67 -0.26 -8.49
N GLY A 89 1.73 -0.77 -9.08
CA GLY A 89 1.99 -2.20 -9.22
C GLY A 89 2.60 -2.56 -10.58
N SER A 90 2.41 -3.79 -10.98
CA SER A 90 2.89 -4.37 -12.24
C SER A 90 1.77 -5.05 -13.03
N LEU A 91 0.52 -4.64 -12.83
CA LEU A 91 -0.61 -5.21 -13.57
C LEU A 91 -0.55 -4.94 -15.08
N ASP A 92 0.11 -3.88 -15.50
CA ASP A 92 0.35 -3.57 -16.90
C ASP A 92 1.15 -4.67 -17.64
N GLN A 93 1.98 -5.43 -16.90
CA GLN A 93 2.72 -6.57 -17.45
C GLN A 93 1.81 -7.77 -17.81
N TYR A 94 0.66 -7.89 -17.14
CA TYR A 94 -0.30 -8.99 -17.32
C TYR A 94 -1.48 -8.58 -18.22
N LEU A 95 -2.05 -7.41 -17.99
CA LEU A 95 -3.25 -6.95 -18.69
C LEU A 95 -2.95 -6.13 -19.96
N GLY A 96 -1.73 -5.59 -20.05
CA GLY A 96 -1.42 -4.51 -20.98
C GLY A 96 -1.95 -3.17 -20.46
N ARG A 97 -1.30 -2.09 -20.89
CA ARG A 97 -1.56 -0.71 -20.38
C ARG A 97 -2.98 -0.22 -20.71
N GLU A 98 -3.47 -0.47 -21.91
CA GLU A 98 -4.79 0.00 -22.36
C GLU A 98 -5.93 -0.70 -21.57
N THR A 99 -5.84 -2.01 -21.45
CA THR A 99 -6.79 -2.80 -20.66
C THR A 99 -6.78 -2.36 -19.19
N LEU A 100 -5.58 -2.19 -18.61
CA LEU A 100 -5.45 -1.70 -17.24
C LEU A 100 -6.12 -0.33 -17.05
N ALA A 101 -5.95 0.60 -17.98
CA ALA A 101 -6.59 1.93 -17.93
C ALA A 101 -8.13 1.82 -17.87
N ARG A 102 -8.74 0.99 -18.73
CA ARG A 102 -10.18 0.75 -18.75
C ARG A 102 -10.70 0.14 -17.42
N PHE A 103 -9.93 -0.79 -16.84
CA PHE A 103 -10.31 -1.38 -15.55
C PHE A 103 -10.11 -0.41 -14.39
N ILE A 104 -9.13 0.48 -14.42
CA ILE A 104 -8.97 1.56 -13.44
C ILE A 104 -10.20 2.48 -13.47
N GLU A 105 -10.67 2.91 -14.65
CA GLU A 105 -11.87 3.72 -14.79
C GLU A 105 -13.12 2.99 -14.29
N TYR A 106 -13.24 1.71 -14.56
CA TYR A 106 -14.36 0.90 -14.08
C TYR A 106 -14.37 0.81 -12.55
N VAL A 107 -13.24 0.50 -11.95
CA VAL A 107 -13.09 0.43 -10.48
C VAL A 107 -13.34 1.80 -9.84
N ASP A 108 -12.89 2.89 -10.44
CA ASP A 108 -13.17 4.24 -9.95
C ASP A 108 -14.68 4.54 -9.94
N ARG A 109 -15.42 4.14 -10.98
CA ARG A 109 -16.89 4.25 -11.02
C ARG A 109 -17.57 3.41 -9.93
N ILE A 110 -17.02 2.24 -9.60
CA ILE A 110 -17.52 1.44 -8.46
C ILE A 110 -17.32 2.21 -7.15
N TYR A 111 -16.17 2.80 -6.91
CA TYR A 111 -15.95 3.64 -5.72
C TYR A 111 -16.91 4.82 -5.67
N LEU A 112 -17.16 5.49 -6.80
CA LEU A 112 -18.14 6.59 -6.91
C LEU A 112 -19.56 6.11 -6.57
N HIS A 113 -19.98 4.95 -7.08
CA HIS A 113 -21.28 4.34 -6.76
C HIS A 113 -21.46 4.12 -5.25
N PHE A 114 -20.41 3.74 -4.53
CA PHE A 114 -20.43 3.55 -3.08
C PHE A 114 -20.13 4.82 -2.26
N GLY A 115 -20.13 6.00 -2.89
CA GLY A 115 -20.07 7.30 -2.20
C GLY A 115 -18.68 7.94 -2.15
N ALA A 116 -17.77 7.56 -3.02
CA ALA A 116 -16.52 8.30 -3.17
C ALA A 116 -16.77 9.73 -3.67
N PRO A 117 -15.97 10.74 -3.25
CA PRO A 117 -16.15 12.10 -3.71
C PRO A 117 -15.82 12.22 -5.21
N GLU A 118 -16.57 13.06 -5.93
CA GLU A 118 -16.35 13.31 -7.36
C GLU A 118 -15.03 14.05 -7.65
N LYS A 119 -14.58 14.86 -6.67
CA LYS A 119 -13.37 15.67 -6.83
C LYS A 119 -12.14 14.83 -7.10
N VAL A 120 -11.40 15.21 -8.14
CA VAL A 120 -10.08 14.68 -8.50
C VAL A 120 -9.05 15.80 -8.56
N TYR A 121 -7.79 15.44 -8.41
CA TYR A 121 -6.62 16.33 -8.52
C TYR A 121 -5.77 15.88 -9.73
N GLY A 122 -4.93 16.77 -10.23
CA GLY A 122 -4.04 16.45 -11.35
C GLY A 122 -4.74 16.38 -12.69
N THR A 123 -5.76 17.24 -12.91
CA THR A 123 -6.57 17.27 -14.14
C THR A 123 -6.32 18.48 -15.02
N ASP A 124 -5.57 19.49 -14.55
CA ASP A 124 -5.23 20.68 -15.35
C ASP A 124 -3.95 20.47 -16.18
N PRO A 125 -4.03 20.26 -17.50
CA PRO A 125 -2.87 19.98 -18.33
C PRO A 125 -1.84 21.11 -18.35
N ALA A 126 -2.28 22.37 -18.27
CA ALA A 126 -1.39 23.53 -18.32
C ALA A 126 -0.52 23.61 -17.05
N THR A 127 -1.13 23.45 -15.90
CA THR A 127 -0.42 23.43 -14.61
C THR A 127 0.53 22.22 -14.52
N ILE A 128 0.08 21.03 -14.97
CA ILE A 128 0.92 19.83 -15.01
C ILE A 128 2.15 20.05 -15.90
N ALA A 129 1.96 20.62 -17.09
CA ALA A 129 3.05 20.91 -18.01
C ALA A 129 4.05 21.93 -17.44
N ASP A 130 3.59 22.95 -16.73
CA ASP A 130 4.46 23.92 -16.06
C ASP A 130 5.28 23.27 -14.93
N ILE A 131 4.64 22.44 -14.08
CA ILE A 131 5.32 21.71 -13.02
C ILE A 131 6.33 20.72 -13.64
N ALA A 132 5.96 19.99 -14.69
CA ALA A 132 6.85 19.07 -15.38
C ALA A 132 8.07 19.77 -15.99
N ARG A 133 7.88 20.95 -16.59
CA ARG A 133 8.96 21.78 -17.13
C ARG A 133 9.92 22.24 -16.02
N LYS A 134 9.39 22.71 -14.89
CA LYS A 134 10.21 23.11 -13.72
C LYS A 134 10.97 21.91 -13.12
N ALA A 135 10.32 20.76 -13.05
CA ALA A 135 10.94 19.54 -12.59
C ALA A 135 12.10 19.11 -13.53
N ALA A 136 11.86 19.08 -14.84
CA ALA A 136 12.89 18.73 -15.83
C ALA A 136 14.10 19.68 -15.78
N ALA A 137 13.90 20.97 -15.54
CA ALA A 137 14.99 21.92 -15.34
C ALA A 137 15.85 21.65 -14.07
N ALA A 138 15.35 20.83 -13.16
CA ALA A 138 16.01 20.38 -11.95
C ALA A 138 16.50 18.91 -12.03
N ASP A 139 16.55 18.33 -13.22
CA ASP A 139 16.88 16.91 -13.46
C ASP A 139 15.87 15.93 -12.83
N LEU A 140 14.65 16.39 -12.56
CA LEU A 140 13.56 15.58 -11.98
C LEU A 140 12.54 15.21 -13.07
N ALA A 141 12.06 13.96 -13.04
CA ALA A 141 10.95 13.53 -13.86
C ALA A 141 9.65 13.55 -13.02
N LEU A 142 8.68 14.38 -13.43
CA LEU A 142 7.33 14.32 -12.87
C LEU A 142 6.57 13.16 -13.52
N ILE A 143 5.99 12.30 -12.71
CA ILE A 143 5.01 11.30 -13.14
C ILE A 143 3.62 11.84 -12.82
N PRO A 144 2.89 12.36 -13.83
CA PRO A 144 1.56 12.90 -13.60
C PRO A 144 0.58 11.78 -13.26
N ALA A 145 -0.33 12.06 -12.35
CA ALA A 145 -1.41 11.17 -12.01
C ALA A 145 -2.67 11.93 -11.62
N VAL A 146 -3.79 11.43 -12.06
CA VAL A 146 -5.09 11.84 -11.52
C VAL A 146 -5.31 11.10 -10.21
N ILE A 147 -5.65 11.81 -9.16
CA ILE A 147 -5.84 11.25 -7.81
C ILE A 147 -7.23 11.65 -7.30
N ARG A 148 -8.00 10.65 -6.85
CA ARG A 148 -9.18 10.84 -6.04
C ARG A 148 -8.81 10.58 -4.58
N HIS A 149 -9.02 11.56 -3.72
CA HIS A 149 -8.75 11.44 -2.29
C HIS A 149 -10.07 11.22 -1.55
N LEU A 150 -10.21 10.04 -0.93
CA LEU A 150 -11.43 9.68 -0.19
C LEU A 150 -11.48 10.36 1.19
N GLY A 151 -10.34 10.45 1.87
CA GLY A 151 -10.25 10.77 3.29
C GLY A 151 -10.51 9.54 4.17
N THR A 152 -9.89 9.51 5.34
CA THR A 152 -9.95 8.35 6.24
C THR A 152 -11.39 8.08 6.71
N GLU A 153 -12.17 9.11 6.98
CA GLU A 153 -13.54 9.03 7.45
C GLU A 153 -14.45 8.38 6.39
N ARG A 154 -14.37 8.85 5.15
CA ARG A 154 -15.18 8.33 4.04
C ARG A 154 -14.78 6.93 3.60
N CYS A 155 -13.51 6.54 3.78
CA CYS A 155 -13.10 5.16 3.54
C CYS A 155 -13.94 4.18 4.35
N HIS A 156 -14.23 4.51 5.62
CA HIS A 156 -15.07 3.69 6.47
C HIS A 156 -16.49 3.56 5.90
N ASP A 157 -17.12 4.66 5.52
CA ASP A 157 -18.52 4.68 5.03
C ASP A 157 -18.67 3.92 3.71
N ILE A 158 -17.73 4.11 2.78
CA ILE A 158 -17.68 3.38 1.51
C ILE A 158 -17.55 1.87 1.75
N LEU A 159 -16.63 1.45 2.64
CA LEU A 159 -16.43 0.04 2.95
C LEU A 159 -17.63 -0.58 3.67
N MET A 160 -18.35 0.19 4.50
CA MET A 160 -19.61 -0.24 5.11
C MET A 160 -20.74 -0.35 4.09
N ALA A 161 -20.79 0.55 3.10
CA ALA A 161 -21.77 0.45 2.00
C ALA A 161 -21.53 -0.81 1.16
N MET A 162 -20.25 -1.10 0.80
CA MET A 162 -19.89 -2.33 0.11
C MET A 162 -20.20 -3.59 0.95
N ARG A 163 -19.98 -3.54 2.27
CA ARG A 163 -20.30 -4.64 3.19
C ARG A 163 -21.80 -4.96 3.19
N ARG A 164 -22.62 -3.92 3.29
CA ARG A 164 -24.10 -4.06 3.24
C ARG A 164 -24.58 -4.58 1.90
N HIS A 165 -23.99 -4.13 0.80
CA HIS A 165 -24.34 -4.62 -0.55
C HIS A 165 -24.08 -6.12 -0.71
N LEU A 166 -23.00 -6.63 -0.12
CA LEU A 166 -22.63 -8.05 -0.17
C LEU A 166 -23.39 -8.93 0.83
N GLU A 167 -24.21 -8.35 1.71
CA GLU A 167 -25.04 -9.08 2.65
C GLU A 167 -26.04 -9.98 1.93
N GLY A 168 -26.11 -11.28 2.31
CA GLY A 168 -26.94 -12.27 1.65
C GLY A 168 -26.44 -12.75 0.27
N ARG A 169 -25.44 -12.09 -0.31
CA ARG A 169 -24.84 -12.47 -1.61
C ARG A 169 -23.54 -13.27 -1.43
N VAL A 170 -22.77 -12.96 -0.39
CA VAL A 170 -21.48 -13.56 -0.08
C VAL A 170 -21.45 -13.99 1.38
N THR A 171 -20.92 -15.19 1.64
CA THR A 171 -20.65 -15.64 3.01
C THR A 171 -19.36 -14.97 3.49
N VAL A 172 -19.45 -13.96 4.35
CA VAL A 172 -18.26 -13.27 4.90
C VAL A 172 -17.92 -13.86 6.26
N ILE A 173 -16.70 -14.42 6.37
CA ILE A 173 -16.21 -15.08 7.58
C ILE A 173 -14.97 -14.30 8.07
N THR A 174 -15.16 -13.48 9.08
CA THR A 174 -14.09 -12.71 9.75
C THR A 174 -13.54 -13.47 10.95
N SER A 175 -12.37 -13.06 11.47
CA SER A 175 -11.63 -13.75 12.53
C SER A 175 -11.35 -15.22 12.17
N ALA A 176 -11.15 -15.50 10.87
CA ALA A 176 -10.96 -16.82 10.31
C ALA A 176 -9.60 -16.91 9.56
N PRO A 177 -8.49 -17.02 10.30
CA PRO A 177 -7.18 -17.14 9.67
C PRO A 177 -7.07 -18.44 8.90
N VAL A 178 -6.74 -18.35 7.61
CA VAL A 178 -6.40 -19.50 6.78
C VAL A 178 -5.00 -19.97 7.15
N ALA A 179 -4.90 -21.23 7.55
CA ALA A 179 -3.63 -21.86 7.88
C ALA A 179 -2.93 -22.38 6.63
N GLU A 180 -3.64 -23.09 5.76
CA GLU A 180 -3.07 -23.75 4.58
C GLU A 180 -4.02 -23.68 3.39
N LEU A 181 -3.43 -23.63 2.19
CA LEU A 181 -4.10 -23.89 0.92
C LEU A 181 -4.18 -25.39 0.70
N ASP A 182 -5.36 -25.92 0.39
CA ASP A 182 -5.56 -27.33 0.12
C ASP A 182 -5.34 -27.59 -1.36
N VAL A 183 -4.26 -28.30 -1.71
CA VAL A 183 -3.83 -28.53 -3.10
C VAL A 183 -3.63 -30.01 -3.31
N HIS A 184 -4.28 -30.56 -4.35
CA HIS A 184 -4.18 -31.95 -4.76
C HIS A 184 -3.92 -32.03 -6.26
N ASP A 185 -2.97 -32.84 -6.68
CA ASP A 185 -2.64 -33.10 -8.09
C ASP A 185 -2.45 -31.81 -8.94
N GLY A 186 -1.77 -30.79 -8.35
CA GLY A 186 -1.50 -29.53 -9.03
C GLY A 186 -2.71 -28.59 -9.17
N ARG A 187 -3.83 -28.87 -8.46
CA ARG A 187 -5.04 -28.05 -8.44
C ARG A 187 -5.43 -27.68 -7.02
N VAL A 188 -5.91 -26.46 -6.81
CA VAL A 188 -6.48 -26.06 -5.53
C VAL A 188 -7.86 -26.72 -5.33
N ALA A 189 -8.15 -27.17 -4.12
CA ALA A 189 -9.41 -27.79 -3.72
C ALA A 189 -10.11 -27.06 -2.59
N GLY A 190 -9.45 -26.03 -2.00
CA GLY A 190 -10.00 -25.25 -0.90
C GLY A 190 -8.94 -24.72 0.03
N VAL A 191 -9.34 -24.52 1.30
CA VAL A 191 -8.46 -24.01 2.36
C VAL A 191 -8.73 -24.74 3.70
N ARG A 192 -7.71 -24.80 4.54
CA ARG A 192 -7.84 -25.18 5.95
C ARG A 192 -7.67 -23.97 6.84
N LEU A 193 -8.64 -23.74 7.73
CA LEU A 193 -8.58 -22.66 8.70
C LEU A 193 -7.72 -23.06 9.92
N ALA A 194 -7.25 -22.09 10.68
CA ALA A 194 -6.45 -22.34 11.86
C ALA A 194 -7.22 -23.07 13.01
N ASP A 195 -8.55 -22.99 12.99
CA ASP A 195 -9.43 -23.72 13.91
C ASP A 195 -9.70 -25.18 13.49
N GLY A 196 -9.11 -25.62 12.36
CA GLY A 196 -9.21 -26.98 11.81
C GLY A 196 -10.35 -27.19 10.83
N ARG A 197 -11.28 -26.24 10.64
CA ARG A 197 -12.32 -26.33 9.61
C ARG A 197 -11.71 -26.39 8.21
N ARG A 198 -12.32 -27.19 7.34
CA ARG A 198 -11.99 -27.22 5.92
C ARG A 198 -13.14 -26.64 5.11
N LEU A 199 -12.79 -25.75 4.19
CA LEU A 199 -13.71 -25.19 3.22
C LEU A 199 -13.23 -25.60 1.83
N THR A 200 -14.12 -26.22 1.06
CA THR A 200 -13.79 -26.70 -0.31
C THR A 200 -14.30 -25.71 -1.35
N ALA A 201 -13.57 -25.57 -2.45
CA ALA A 201 -14.00 -24.77 -3.60
C ALA A 201 -13.31 -25.18 -4.89
N ASP A 202 -13.98 -24.86 -6.02
CA ASP A 202 -13.42 -25.04 -7.36
C ASP A 202 -12.31 -24.02 -7.66
N TYR A 203 -12.43 -22.81 -7.10
CA TYR A 203 -11.50 -21.69 -7.30
C TYR A 203 -11.12 -21.04 -5.98
N VAL A 204 -9.85 -20.65 -5.83
CA VAL A 204 -9.36 -19.87 -4.68
C VAL A 204 -8.64 -18.61 -5.15
N ILE A 205 -9.03 -17.46 -4.59
CA ILE A 205 -8.37 -16.18 -4.79
C ILE A 205 -7.57 -15.85 -3.54
N ALA A 206 -6.25 -15.91 -3.60
CA ALA A 206 -5.37 -15.50 -2.51
C ALA A 206 -5.11 -13.98 -2.60
N ALA A 207 -5.77 -13.20 -1.72
CA ALA A 207 -5.65 -11.74 -1.62
C ALA A 207 -5.19 -11.32 -0.21
N PRO A 208 -4.04 -11.85 0.30
CA PRO A 208 -3.67 -11.83 1.72
C PRO A 208 -3.32 -10.44 2.25
N GLY A 209 -3.18 -9.43 1.40
CA GLY A 209 -2.70 -8.11 1.77
C GLY A 209 -1.25 -8.13 2.29
N ARG A 210 -0.69 -6.95 2.62
CA ARG A 210 0.71 -6.84 3.06
C ARG A 210 0.98 -7.62 4.35
N GLU A 211 0.03 -7.62 5.27
CA GLU A 211 0.14 -8.36 6.55
C GLU A 211 0.05 -9.88 6.38
N GLY A 212 -0.61 -10.36 5.33
CA GLY A 212 -0.67 -11.78 4.99
C GLY A 212 0.44 -12.25 4.03
N ALA A 213 1.32 -11.36 3.59
CA ALA A 213 2.35 -11.66 2.60
C ALA A 213 3.34 -12.74 3.04
N LYS A 214 3.71 -12.74 4.33
CA LYS A 214 4.61 -13.76 4.90
C LYS A 214 3.94 -15.15 4.91
N TRP A 215 2.68 -15.21 5.30
CA TRP A 215 1.90 -16.45 5.24
C TRP A 215 1.82 -16.95 3.79
N PHE A 216 1.49 -16.07 2.84
CA PHE A 216 1.35 -16.45 1.44
C PHE A 216 2.69 -16.92 0.82
N ALA A 217 3.80 -16.26 1.13
CA ALA A 217 5.13 -16.71 0.68
C ALA A 217 5.50 -18.09 1.24
N SER A 218 5.18 -18.36 2.52
CA SER A 218 5.37 -19.67 3.13
C SER A 218 4.51 -20.74 2.47
N GLU A 219 3.23 -20.45 2.22
CA GLU A 219 2.32 -21.36 1.54
C GLU A 219 2.74 -21.60 0.07
N ALA A 220 3.11 -20.54 -0.65
CA ALA A 220 3.63 -20.65 -2.01
C ALA A 220 4.85 -21.58 -2.08
N THR A 221 5.78 -21.44 -1.13
CA THR A 221 6.93 -22.35 -1.03
C THR A 221 6.49 -23.80 -0.72
N ARG A 222 5.55 -23.98 0.22
CA ARG A 222 5.04 -25.29 0.63
C ARG A 222 4.36 -26.04 -0.53
N ILE A 223 3.61 -25.33 -1.38
CA ILE A 223 2.92 -25.91 -2.55
C ILE A 223 3.75 -25.88 -3.83
N GLY A 224 5.02 -25.45 -3.74
CA GLY A 224 5.99 -25.52 -4.85
C GLY A 224 5.87 -24.42 -5.90
N LEU A 225 5.30 -23.25 -5.58
CA LEU A 225 5.27 -22.10 -6.48
C LEU A 225 6.65 -21.45 -6.61
N GLU A 226 7.01 -21.04 -7.81
CA GLU A 226 8.18 -20.20 -8.06
C GLU A 226 7.90 -18.78 -7.60
N LEU A 227 8.77 -18.24 -6.73
CA LEU A 227 8.68 -16.88 -6.23
C LEU A 227 9.76 -15.98 -6.82
N GLU A 228 9.35 -14.82 -7.31
CA GLU A 228 10.24 -13.74 -7.74
C GLU A 228 10.40 -12.72 -6.61
N THR A 229 11.62 -12.21 -6.44
CA THR A 229 11.92 -11.20 -5.42
C THR A 229 11.67 -9.81 -5.98
N ASN A 230 10.86 -9.02 -5.30
CA ASN A 230 10.67 -7.60 -5.59
C ASN A 230 11.83 -6.75 -5.02
N PRO A 231 12.12 -5.56 -5.59
CA PRO A 231 13.05 -4.61 -5.00
C PRO A 231 12.56 -4.13 -3.63
N ILE A 232 13.46 -3.53 -2.84
CA ILE A 232 13.11 -2.85 -1.61
C ILE A 232 13.32 -1.35 -1.78
N ASP A 233 12.47 -0.55 -1.13
CA ASP A 233 12.65 0.89 -1.04
C ASP A 233 12.99 1.29 0.41
N ILE A 234 14.07 2.03 0.58
CA ILE A 234 14.57 2.47 1.88
C ILE A 234 14.85 3.96 1.82
N GLY A 235 14.48 4.69 2.86
CA GLY A 235 14.76 6.11 2.94
C GLY A 235 14.27 6.79 4.20
N VAL A 236 13.80 8.02 4.04
CA VAL A 236 13.35 8.88 5.13
C VAL A 236 11.97 9.47 4.84
N ARG A 237 11.26 9.84 5.89
CA ARG A 237 10.11 10.73 5.83
C ARG A 237 10.58 12.15 6.04
N VAL A 238 10.22 13.04 5.14
CA VAL A 238 10.50 14.49 5.20
C VAL A 238 9.28 15.19 5.75
N GLU A 239 9.45 16.12 6.69
CA GLU A 239 8.39 17.01 7.17
C GLU A 239 8.86 18.45 7.11
N LEU A 240 7.99 19.32 6.58
CA LEU A 240 8.26 20.74 6.36
C LEU A 240 6.95 21.56 6.39
N PRO A 241 7.01 22.91 6.43
CA PRO A 241 5.81 23.73 6.38
C PRO A 241 5.03 23.51 5.09
N ALA A 242 3.70 23.38 5.17
CA ALA A 242 2.84 23.10 4.01
C ALA A 242 3.00 24.15 2.89
N VAL A 243 3.25 25.40 3.24
CA VAL A 243 3.44 26.51 2.29
C VAL A 243 4.58 26.26 1.30
N VAL A 244 5.60 25.47 1.68
CA VAL A 244 6.75 25.14 0.81
C VAL A 244 6.32 24.34 -0.43
N THR A 245 5.34 23.46 -0.27
CA THR A 245 4.85 22.58 -1.34
C THR A 245 3.46 22.93 -1.83
N ALA A 246 2.77 23.93 -1.29
CA ALA A 246 1.39 24.28 -1.60
C ALA A 246 1.16 24.48 -3.11
N HIS A 247 2.07 25.18 -3.80
CA HIS A 247 2.01 25.41 -5.25
C HIS A 247 2.08 24.12 -6.10
N LEU A 248 2.45 22.98 -5.51
CA LEU A 248 2.40 21.66 -6.13
C LEU A 248 1.15 20.91 -5.66
N THR A 249 0.95 20.84 -4.34
CA THR A 249 -0.06 19.96 -3.73
C THR A 249 -1.49 20.45 -3.91
N ASP A 250 -1.69 21.74 -4.10
CA ASP A 250 -3.01 22.31 -4.40
C ASP A 250 -3.53 21.90 -5.78
N HIS A 251 -2.64 21.56 -6.70
CA HIS A 251 -2.97 21.18 -8.09
C HIS A 251 -2.91 19.68 -8.33
N ILE A 252 -1.84 19.01 -7.87
CA ILE A 252 -1.60 17.58 -8.17
C ILE A 252 -1.65 16.66 -6.94
N TYR A 253 -2.01 17.19 -5.77
CA TYR A 253 -2.14 16.51 -4.48
C TYR A 253 -0.88 15.74 -4.06
N GLU A 254 -0.45 14.75 -4.84
CA GLU A 254 0.77 13.95 -4.63
C GLU A 254 1.73 14.13 -5.81
N SER A 255 2.80 14.90 -5.58
CA SER A 255 3.84 15.12 -6.58
C SER A 255 4.78 13.91 -6.64
N LYS A 256 4.59 13.05 -7.63
CA LYS A 256 5.50 11.93 -7.84
C LYS A 256 6.66 12.35 -8.71
N LEU A 257 7.77 12.67 -8.06
CA LEU A 257 9.01 13.11 -8.69
C LEU A 257 10.07 12.01 -8.57
N ILE A 258 10.76 11.75 -9.66
CA ILE A 258 11.85 10.76 -9.76
C ILE A 258 13.14 11.51 -10.10
N TYR A 259 14.21 11.11 -9.46
CA TYR A 259 15.57 11.59 -9.69
C TYR A 259 16.53 10.42 -9.83
N TYR A 260 17.45 10.50 -10.76
CA TYR A 260 18.59 9.59 -10.85
C TYR A 260 19.82 10.33 -10.33
N THR A 261 20.43 9.81 -9.28
CA THR A 261 21.51 10.49 -8.58
C THR A 261 22.79 10.56 -9.42
N LYS A 262 23.49 11.69 -9.35
CA LYS A 262 24.75 11.89 -10.09
C LYS A 262 25.89 11.06 -9.55
N SER A 263 25.87 10.80 -8.23
CA SER A 263 26.93 10.03 -7.56
C SER A 263 26.87 8.54 -7.88
N PHE A 264 25.66 7.97 -7.98
CA PHE A 264 25.52 6.50 -8.01
C PHE A 264 24.55 6.00 -9.10
N ASP A 265 23.92 6.90 -9.85
CA ASP A 265 22.87 6.59 -10.83
C ASP A 265 21.70 5.79 -10.20
N ASP A 266 21.47 6.02 -8.91
CA ASP A 266 20.40 5.38 -8.18
C ASP A 266 19.07 6.14 -8.36
N ARG A 267 18.00 5.37 -8.49
CA ARG A 267 16.66 5.92 -8.60
C ARG A 267 16.13 6.30 -7.21
N VAL A 268 15.94 7.60 -7.00
CA VAL A 268 15.25 8.15 -5.83
C VAL A 268 13.90 8.71 -6.24
N ARG A 269 12.89 8.54 -5.39
CA ARG A 269 11.56 9.04 -5.69
C ARG A 269 10.86 9.65 -4.48
N VAL A 270 10.06 10.68 -4.74
CA VAL A 270 9.04 11.12 -3.80
C VAL A 270 7.94 10.08 -3.76
N PHE A 271 7.51 9.72 -2.56
CA PHE A 271 6.47 8.73 -2.34
C PHE A 271 5.52 9.15 -1.23
N CYS A 272 4.22 8.81 -1.38
CA CYS A 272 3.18 9.00 -0.36
C CYS A 272 3.22 10.41 0.26
N MET A 273 3.09 11.45 -0.57
CA MET A 273 2.96 12.83 -0.10
C MET A 273 1.62 13.00 0.63
N ALA A 274 1.68 13.59 1.80
CA ALA A 274 0.56 13.86 2.68
C ALA A 274 0.46 15.39 2.94
N PRO A 275 -0.20 16.14 2.06
CA PRO A 275 -0.41 17.57 2.24
C PRO A 275 -1.24 17.83 3.49
N HIS A 276 -0.85 18.83 4.27
CA HIS A 276 -1.50 19.20 5.53
C HIS A 276 -1.68 18.03 6.51
N GLY A 277 -0.77 17.05 6.45
CA GLY A 277 -0.83 15.81 7.20
C GLY A 277 0.16 15.74 8.35
N GLU A 278 0.26 14.56 8.93
CA GLU A 278 1.13 14.23 10.06
C GLU A 278 1.99 13.02 9.76
N VAL A 279 3.17 12.97 10.35
CA VAL A 279 4.04 11.78 10.36
C VAL A 279 3.48 10.80 11.39
N VAL A 280 3.41 9.53 11.01
CA VAL A 280 2.87 8.45 11.86
C VAL A 280 3.81 7.25 11.84
N ILE A 281 3.67 6.38 12.85
CA ILE A 281 4.38 5.09 12.86
C ILE A 281 3.62 4.03 12.08
N GLU A 282 4.35 3.09 11.54
CA GLU A 282 3.85 1.82 10.95
C GLU A 282 4.58 0.66 11.62
N ASN A 283 3.82 -0.29 12.17
CA ASN A 283 4.40 -1.51 12.78
C ASN A 283 4.39 -2.65 11.77
N ASN A 284 5.56 -3.13 11.42
CA ASN A 284 5.81 -4.24 10.49
C ASN A 284 6.42 -5.43 11.25
N ASP A 285 5.62 -6.36 11.73
CA ASP A 285 6.09 -7.53 12.51
C ASP A 285 6.94 -7.16 13.74
N GLY A 286 6.57 -6.12 14.48
CA GLY A 286 7.32 -5.63 15.64
C GLY A 286 8.41 -4.62 15.32
N LEU A 287 8.74 -4.38 14.07
CA LEU A 287 9.64 -3.32 13.63
C LEU A 287 8.85 -2.04 13.35
N ILE A 288 9.23 -0.96 13.99
CA ILE A 288 8.60 0.34 13.83
C ILE A 288 9.29 1.10 12.71
N THR A 289 8.53 1.53 11.73
CA THR A 289 8.95 2.40 10.63
C THR A 289 8.06 3.63 10.57
N VAL A 290 8.40 4.61 9.72
CA VAL A 290 7.57 5.81 9.56
C VAL A 290 6.67 5.71 8.34
N ASN A 291 5.56 6.43 8.40
CA ASN A 291 4.64 6.70 7.31
C ASN A 291 4.04 8.10 7.47
N GLY A 292 3.11 8.50 6.62
CA GLY A 292 2.37 9.76 6.73
C GLY A 292 0.90 9.58 6.48
N HIS A 293 0.12 10.44 7.12
CA HIS A 293 -1.33 10.54 6.91
C HIS A 293 -1.75 11.96 6.62
N SER A 294 -2.75 12.12 5.76
CA SER A 294 -3.53 13.34 5.60
C SER A 294 -4.99 13.04 5.87
N TYR A 295 -5.67 14.01 6.47
CA TYR A 295 -7.08 13.91 6.85
C TYR A 295 -7.93 14.75 5.89
N ALA A 296 -9.22 14.42 5.72
CA ALA A 296 -10.12 15.21 4.89
C ALA A 296 -10.53 16.50 5.59
N ASP A 297 -10.91 16.41 6.85
CA ASP A 297 -11.53 17.49 7.63
C ASP A 297 -10.56 18.21 8.58
N TYR A 298 -9.41 17.61 8.86
CA TYR A 298 -8.36 18.20 9.70
C TYR A 298 -7.10 18.50 8.87
N LYS A 299 -6.66 19.76 8.91
CA LYS A 299 -5.48 20.20 8.18
C LYS A 299 -4.45 20.80 9.13
N THR A 300 -3.23 20.29 9.06
CA THR A 300 -2.08 20.87 9.75
C THR A 300 -1.41 21.95 8.90
N ASP A 301 -0.51 22.71 9.49
CA ASP A 301 0.38 23.65 8.81
C ASP A 301 1.61 22.99 8.16
N ARG A 302 1.64 21.64 8.09
CA ARG A 302 2.77 20.83 7.62
C ARG A 302 2.38 19.95 6.44
N THR A 303 3.36 19.66 5.61
CA THR A 303 3.31 18.61 4.60
C THR A 303 4.43 17.61 4.87
N ASN A 304 4.17 16.35 4.67
CA ASN A 304 5.20 15.33 4.76
C ASN A 304 5.17 14.40 3.54
N PHE A 305 6.33 13.84 3.20
CA PHE A 305 6.49 12.87 2.11
C PHE A 305 7.70 11.99 2.34
N ALA A 306 7.71 10.80 1.74
CA ALA A 306 8.89 9.93 1.76
C ALA A 306 9.84 10.27 0.63
N LEU A 307 11.14 10.14 0.89
CA LEU A 307 12.19 10.01 -0.11
C LEU A 307 12.74 8.59 -0.03
N LEU A 308 12.54 7.83 -1.09
CA LEU A 308 12.85 6.40 -1.13
C LEU A 308 13.85 6.09 -2.23
N VAL A 309 14.92 5.39 -1.85
CA VAL A 309 15.92 4.82 -2.76
C VAL A 309 15.55 3.38 -3.04
N SER A 310 15.33 3.04 -4.31
CA SER A 310 14.98 1.67 -4.73
C SER A 310 16.23 0.84 -4.92
N LYS A 311 16.29 -0.35 -4.31
CA LYS A 311 17.40 -1.29 -4.45
C LYS A 311 16.93 -2.66 -4.85
N THR A 312 17.62 -3.22 -5.83
CA THR A 312 17.52 -4.63 -6.23
C THR A 312 18.83 -5.31 -5.90
N PHE A 313 18.77 -6.51 -5.36
CA PHE A 313 19.94 -7.30 -5.04
C PHE A 313 20.06 -8.48 -6.00
N THR A 314 21.31 -8.81 -6.34
CA THR A 314 21.67 -9.94 -7.18
C THR A 314 22.54 -10.91 -6.37
N GLU A 315 22.96 -12.02 -7.00
CA GLU A 315 23.89 -12.98 -6.35
C GLU A 315 25.10 -12.27 -5.70
N PRO A 316 25.55 -12.75 -4.54
CA PRO A 316 25.05 -13.90 -3.78
C PRO A 316 23.87 -13.57 -2.83
N PHE A 317 23.53 -12.29 -2.64
CA PHE A 317 22.51 -11.85 -1.69
C PHE A 317 21.19 -11.55 -2.41
N LYS A 318 20.15 -12.33 -2.09
CA LYS A 318 18.83 -12.24 -2.70
C LYS A 318 17.69 -11.94 -1.71
N GLU A 319 18.00 -11.38 -0.55
CA GLU A 319 17.02 -11.17 0.51
C GLU A 319 16.79 -9.66 0.83
N PRO A 320 16.23 -8.86 -0.09
CA PRO A 320 16.05 -7.43 0.11
C PRO A 320 15.19 -7.13 1.34
N ILE A 321 14.19 -7.96 1.65
CA ILE A 321 13.34 -7.80 2.84
C ILE A 321 14.17 -7.92 4.12
N ALA A 322 15.09 -8.89 4.22
CA ALA A 322 15.97 -9.05 5.37
C ALA A 322 16.90 -7.83 5.54
N TYR A 323 17.43 -7.30 4.44
CA TYR A 323 18.24 -6.09 4.44
C TYR A 323 17.49 -4.89 5.03
N GLY A 324 16.27 -4.63 4.54
CA GLY A 324 15.45 -3.53 5.05
C GLY A 324 15.02 -3.73 6.50
N LYS A 325 14.73 -4.97 6.92
CA LYS A 325 14.41 -5.30 8.33
C LYS A 325 15.59 -5.01 9.25
N ASN A 326 16.82 -5.32 8.84
CA ASN A 326 18.03 -5.03 9.62
C ASN A 326 18.24 -3.51 9.80
N ILE A 327 18.01 -2.71 8.75
CA ILE A 327 18.10 -1.25 8.83
C ILE A 327 17.01 -0.69 9.77
N ALA A 328 15.77 -1.17 9.67
CA ALA A 328 14.69 -0.78 10.57
C ALA A 328 14.98 -1.19 12.02
N ALA A 329 15.51 -2.39 12.25
CA ALA A 329 15.89 -2.87 13.58
C ALA A 329 17.00 -1.99 14.19
N LEU A 330 17.98 -1.57 13.39
CA LEU A 330 19.05 -0.67 13.83
C LEU A 330 18.49 0.70 14.25
N ALA A 331 17.53 1.26 13.49
CA ALA A 331 16.86 2.49 13.85
C ALA A 331 16.08 2.35 15.17
N ASN A 332 15.35 1.25 15.35
CA ASN A 332 14.59 0.98 16.55
C ASN A 332 15.51 0.78 17.77
N MET A 333 16.65 0.12 17.59
CA MET A 333 17.66 -0.06 18.65
C MET A 333 18.20 1.30 19.14
N LEU A 334 18.47 2.24 18.23
CA LEU A 334 19.05 3.55 18.58
C LEU A 334 18.01 4.54 19.11
N GLY A 335 16.77 4.47 18.63
CA GLY A 335 15.71 5.44 18.96
C GLY A 335 14.62 4.89 19.87
N GLY A 336 14.61 3.61 20.20
CA GLY A 336 13.48 2.93 20.84
C GLY A 336 12.27 2.77 19.92
N SER A 337 12.17 3.58 18.88
CA SER A 337 11.12 3.62 17.88
C SER A 337 11.70 4.25 16.60
N VAL A 338 11.35 5.49 16.31
CA VAL A 338 11.74 6.27 15.13
C VAL A 338 12.72 7.37 15.52
N LEU A 339 13.74 7.58 14.71
CA LEU A 339 14.64 8.73 14.84
C LEU A 339 14.09 9.94 14.09
N VAL A 340 14.30 11.16 14.65
CA VAL A 340 14.09 12.43 13.96
C VAL A 340 15.38 13.26 13.97
N GLN A 341 15.73 13.83 12.82
CA GLN A 341 16.91 14.69 12.67
C GLN A 341 16.59 15.90 11.80
N ARG A 342 17.07 17.07 12.19
CA ARG A 342 17.04 18.26 11.33
C ARG A 342 18.06 18.11 10.21
N LEU A 343 17.68 18.48 8.99
CA LEU A 343 18.60 18.48 7.85
C LEU A 343 19.90 19.25 8.14
N GLY A 344 19.82 20.41 8.75
CA GLY A 344 21.00 21.21 9.10
C GLY A 344 21.94 20.54 10.12
N ASP A 345 21.46 19.63 10.94
CA ASP A 345 22.30 18.86 11.85
C ASP A 345 22.94 17.68 11.14
N LEU A 346 22.19 16.99 10.24
CA LEU A 346 22.72 15.93 9.38
C LEU A 346 23.86 16.45 8.50
N LEU A 347 23.67 17.60 7.83
CA LEU A 347 24.69 18.24 6.99
C LEU A 347 25.95 18.67 7.79
N ALA A 348 25.77 18.98 9.06
CA ALA A 348 26.88 19.31 9.96
C ALA A 348 27.54 18.07 10.61
N GLY A 349 27.15 16.85 10.20
CA GLY A 349 27.71 15.59 10.72
C GLY A 349 27.45 15.36 12.21
N ARG A 350 26.29 15.77 12.71
CA ARG A 350 25.98 15.67 14.14
C ARG A 350 24.52 15.31 14.39
N ARG A 351 24.27 14.58 15.46
CA ARG A 351 22.90 14.25 15.90
C ARG A 351 22.06 15.49 16.23
N SER A 352 20.77 15.43 16.01
CA SER A 352 19.82 16.37 16.61
C SER A 352 19.64 16.09 18.11
N THR A 353 19.25 17.10 18.84
CA THR A 353 18.86 17.04 20.27
C THR A 353 17.54 17.76 20.44
N GLU A 354 16.81 17.47 21.52
CA GLU A 354 15.55 18.17 21.84
C GLU A 354 15.68 19.69 21.75
N LYS A 355 16.77 20.26 22.35
CA LYS A 355 17.05 21.70 22.28
C LYS A 355 17.23 22.23 20.86
N ARG A 356 17.81 21.43 19.96
CA ARG A 356 17.98 21.81 18.54
C ARG A 356 16.68 21.70 17.77
N ILE A 357 15.91 20.64 18.01
CA ILE A 357 14.57 20.49 17.42
C ILE A 357 13.66 21.65 17.84
N ALA A 358 13.58 21.95 19.13
CA ALA A 358 12.76 23.05 19.67
C ALA A 358 13.10 24.43 19.11
N ARG A 359 14.33 24.66 18.64
CA ARG A 359 14.75 25.90 17.94
C ARG A 359 14.42 25.89 16.45
N GLY A 360 13.88 24.78 15.94
CA GLY A 360 13.49 24.65 14.55
C GLY A 360 12.23 25.46 14.24
N MET A 361 12.06 25.83 12.96
CA MET A 361 10.81 26.44 12.48
C MET A 361 9.71 25.39 12.30
N VAL A 362 10.10 24.12 12.19
CA VAL A 362 9.18 22.98 12.08
C VAL A 362 9.25 22.19 13.39
N GLN A 363 8.10 22.00 14.02
CA GLN A 363 7.99 21.13 15.19
C GLN A 363 7.54 19.74 14.74
N PRO A 364 8.10 18.64 15.28
CA PRO A 364 7.69 17.30 14.91
C PRO A 364 6.20 17.06 15.13
N SER A 365 5.50 16.53 14.11
CA SER A 365 4.13 16.05 14.30
C SER A 365 4.11 14.69 15.03
N LEU A 366 5.15 13.88 14.87
CA LEU A 366 5.32 12.63 15.61
C LEU A 366 6.07 12.90 16.93
N ALA A 367 5.32 13.12 18.00
CA ALA A 367 5.87 13.51 19.31
C ALA A 367 6.77 12.41 19.94
N GLU A 368 6.58 11.13 19.59
CA GLU A 368 7.35 10.01 20.12
C GLU A 368 8.67 9.75 19.35
N ALA A 369 8.96 10.52 18.29
CA ALA A 369 10.20 10.36 17.56
C ALA A 369 11.39 10.87 18.38
N THR A 370 12.44 10.05 18.47
CA THR A 370 13.64 10.36 19.25
C THR A 370 14.63 11.20 18.43
N PRO A 371 15.05 12.39 18.91
CA PRO A 371 16.11 13.16 18.27
C PRO A 371 17.42 12.39 18.19
N GLY A 372 17.90 12.13 16.98
CA GLY A 372 19.03 11.23 16.75
C GLY A 372 19.92 11.62 15.57
N ASP A 373 20.65 10.63 15.06
CA ASP A 373 21.54 10.73 13.92
C ASP A 373 21.23 9.62 12.90
N LEU A 374 20.67 9.99 11.78
CA LEU A 374 20.33 9.06 10.70
C LEU A 374 21.55 8.48 9.96
N SER A 375 22.72 9.13 10.10
CA SER A 375 23.96 8.61 9.51
C SER A 375 24.47 7.35 10.21
N LEU A 376 23.99 7.06 11.41
CA LEU A 376 24.28 5.80 12.12
C LEU A 376 23.40 4.64 11.67
N VAL A 377 22.36 4.91 10.86
CA VAL A 377 21.36 3.91 10.45
C VAL A 377 21.36 3.69 8.96
N LEU A 378 21.28 4.78 8.19
CA LEU A 378 21.23 4.69 6.74
C LEU A 378 22.61 4.46 6.16
N PRO A 379 22.78 3.52 5.20
CA PRO A 379 24.01 3.38 4.45
C PRO A 379 24.42 4.69 3.78
N TYR A 380 25.71 4.95 3.71
CA TYR A 380 26.28 6.17 3.11
C TYR A 380 25.68 6.48 1.73
N ARG A 381 25.57 5.47 0.87
CA ARG A 381 24.99 5.60 -0.48
C ARG A 381 23.55 6.14 -0.43
N HIS A 382 22.70 5.62 0.45
CA HIS A 382 21.31 6.10 0.62
C HIS A 382 21.26 7.54 1.12
N LEU A 383 22.15 7.93 2.04
CA LEU A 383 22.22 9.31 2.52
C LEU A 383 22.58 10.28 1.41
N VAL A 384 23.60 9.96 0.61
CA VAL A 384 24.02 10.79 -0.53
C VAL A 384 22.88 10.90 -1.54
N ASP A 385 22.24 9.79 -1.89
CA ASP A 385 21.10 9.75 -2.81
C ASP A 385 19.95 10.66 -2.35
N ILE A 386 19.60 10.58 -1.07
CA ILE A 386 18.53 11.40 -0.46
C ILE A 386 18.91 12.88 -0.48
N LEU A 387 20.14 13.23 -0.12
CA LEU A 387 20.59 14.62 -0.10
C LEU A 387 20.62 15.24 -1.49
N GLU A 388 21.07 14.51 -2.52
CA GLU A 388 21.03 14.96 -3.91
C GLU A 388 19.60 15.19 -4.39
N MET A 389 18.68 14.25 -4.08
CA MET A 389 17.26 14.41 -4.38
C MET A 389 16.67 15.65 -3.70
N MET A 390 17.00 15.91 -2.44
CA MET A 390 16.51 17.08 -1.72
C MET A 390 17.03 18.39 -2.34
N GLN A 391 18.29 18.42 -2.80
CA GLN A 391 18.84 19.58 -3.51
C GLN A 391 18.14 19.82 -4.85
N ALA A 392 17.80 18.75 -5.57
CA ALA A 392 17.03 18.86 -6.81
C ALA A 392 15.60 19.35 -6.55
N LEU A 393 14.95 18.84 -5.50
CA LEU A 393 13.60 19.25 -5.07
C LEU A 393 13.55 20.73 -4.66
N ASP A 394 14.59 21.24 -4.02
CA ASP A 394 14.65 22.66 -3.58
C ASP A 394 14.58 23.65 -4.74
N LYS A 395 14.99 23.23 -5.96
CA LYS A 395 14.85 24.05 -7.17
C LYS A 395 13.39 24.13 -7.66
N VAL A 396 12.57 23.13 -7.35
CA VAL A 396 11.15 23.08 -7.73
C VAL A 396 10.27 23.62 -6.60
N ALA A 397 10.63 23.35 -5.36
CA ALA A 397 9.94 23.79 -4.13
C ALA A 397 10.97 24.40 -3.17
N PRO A 398 11.32 25.70 -3.33
CA PRO A 398 12.29 26.37 -2.50
C PRO A 398 11.92 26.32 -1.01
N GLY A 399 12.85 25.81 -0.20
CA GLY A 399 12.65 25.56 1.23
C GLY A 399 12.62 24.07 1.62
N VAL A 400 12.59 23.14 0.65
CA VAL A 400 12.73 21.71 0.92
C VAL A 400 14.11 21.41 1.51
N TYR A 401 15.18 22.02 1.01
CA TYR A 401 16.55 21.85 1.51
C TYR A 401 16.88 22.80 2.67
N SER A 402 15.87 23.22 3.44
CA SER A 402 16.06 24.09 4.60
C SER A 402 16.76 23.34 5.73
N ARG A 403 17.65 24.03 6.45
CA ARG A 403 18.25 23.52 7.69
C ARG A 403 17.23 23.10 8.76
N HIS A 404 15.99 23.56 8.66
CA HIS A 404 14.90 23.32 9.59
C HIS A 404 14.00 22.14 9.19
N THR A 405 14.12 21.65 7.94
CA THR A 405 13.41 20.47 7.47
C THR A 405 13.73 19.27 8.36
N LEU A 406 12.69 18.54 8.75
CA LEU A 406 12.82 17.36 9.58
C LEU A 406 12.88 16.10 8.71
N LEU A 407 13.77 15.19 9.07
CA LEU A 407 13.92 13.87 8.48
C LEU A 407 13.65 12.81 9.54
N TYR A 408 12.73 11.91 9.26
CA TYR A 408 12.43 10.79 10.14
C TYR A 408 12.92 9.50 9.51
N GLY A 409 13.53 8.65 10.28
CA GLY A 409 14.06 7.38 9.80
C GLY A 409 13.80 6.21 10.74
N VAL A 410 13.54 5.06 10.11
CA VAL A 410 13.60 4.88 8.64
C VAL A 410 12.21 4.68 8.07
N GLU A 411 12.02 5.09 6.82
CA GLU A 411 10.89 4.62 6.03
C GLU A 411 11.35 3.45 5.16
N VAL A 412 10.69 2.32 5.28
CA VAL A 412 10.97 1.13 4.48
C VAL A 412 9.67 0.65 3.86
N LYS A 413 9.69 0.39 2.56
CA LYS A 413 8.57 -0.27 1.88
C LYS A 413 8.97 -1.68 1.51
N PHE A 414 8.43 -2.61 2.28
CA PHE A 414 8.57 -4.03 2.04
C PHE A 414 7.57 -4.46 0.96
N TYR A 415 8.09 -4.98 -0.14
CA TYR A 415 7.26 -5.55 -1.18
C TYR A 415 7.26 -7.07 -1.08
N SER A 416 6.06 -7.64 -1.11
CA SER A 416 5.88 -9.08 -1.03
C SER A 416 6.60 -9.78 -2.18
N ALA A 417 7.11 -10.98 -1.93
CA ALA A 417 7.52 -11.87 -3.02
C ALA A 417 6.32 -12.14 -3.93
N ARG A 418 6.56 -12.20 -5.22
CA ARG A 418 5.55 -12.40 -6.25
C ARG A 418 5.63 -13.81 -6.78
N PRO A 419 4.55 -14.62 -6.73
CA PRO A 419 4.54 -15.87 -7.46
C PRO A 419 4.58 -15.60 -8.98
N ARG A 420 5.15 -16.51 -9.73
CA ARG A 420 5.04 -16.49 -11.18
C ARG A 420 3.59 -16.71 -11.58
N LEU A 421 3.02 -15.79 -12.37
CA LEU A 421 1.61 -15.77 -12.73
C LEU A 421 1.43 -15.78 -14.25
N ALA A 422 0.31 -16.34 -14.69
CA ALA A 422 -0.22 -16.14 -16.03
C ALA A 422 -0.86 -14.76 -16.18
N ASP A 423 -1.20 -14.34 -17.39
CA ASP A 423 -1.88 -13.06 -17.67
C ASP A 423 -3.26 -12.95 -16.98
N THR A 424 -3.86 -14.07 -16.61
CA THR A 424 -5.08 -14.18 -15.83
C THR A 424 -4.88 -14.01 -14.32
N LEU A 425 -3.64 -13.81 -13.87
CA LEU A 425 -3.20 -13.83 -12.47
C LEU A 425 -3.37 -15.20 -11.78
N GLU A 426 -3.47 -16.28 -12.56
CA GLU A 426 -3.44 -17.64 -12.06
C GLU A 426 -2.00 -18.06 -11.77
N THR A 427 -1.80 -18.80 -10.69
CA THR A 427 -0.51 -19.37 -10.32
C THR A 427 -0.20 -20.64 -11.13
N GLN A 428 0.93 -21.30 -10.85
CA GLN A 428 1.28 -22.61 -11.41
C GLN A 428 0.38 -23.74 -10.86
N VAL A 429 -0.40 -23.48 -9.81
CA VAL A 429 -1.44 -24.37 -9.28
C VAL A 429 -2.76 -23.99 -9.93
N ALA A 430 -3.38 -24.93 -10.63
CA ALA A 430 -4.62 -24.70 -11.36
C ALA A 430 -5.74 -24.21 -10.43
N ASN A 431 -6.48 -23.19 -10.88
CA ASN A 431 -7.59 -22.53 -10.19
C ASN A 431 -7.18 -21.76 -8.90
N LEU A 432 -5.88 -21.62 -8.61
CA LEU A 432 -5.37 -20.75 -7.56
C LEU A 432 -4.89 -19.43 -8.18
N PHE A 433 -5.55 -18.35 -7.83
CA PHE A 433 -5.21 -16.99 -8.28
C PHE A 433 -4.57 -16.19 -7.15
N ALA A 434 -3.72 -15.23 -7.51
CA ALA A 434 -3.05 -14.35 -6.55
C ALA A 434 -3.34 -12.88 -6.88
N ALA A 435 -3.82 -12.12 -5.89
CA ALA A 435 -4.29 -10.75 -6.06
C ALA A 435 -3.72 -9.78 -5.01
N GLY A 436 -3.63 -8.53 -5.39
CA GLY A 436 -3.34 -7.43 -4.47
C GLY A 436 -1.88 -7.34 -4.01
N ASP A 437 -1.65 -6.46 -3.04
CA ASP A 437 -0.31 -6.10 -2.55
C ASP A 437 0.41 -7.28 -1.88
N GLY A 438 -0.33 -8.17 -1.21
CA GLY A 438 0.23 -9.32 -0.51
C GLY A 438 0.74 -10.42 -1.42
N ALA A 439 0.26 -10.46 -2.66
CA ALA A 439 0.74 -11.33 -3.73
C ALA A 439 1.87 -10.67 -4.56
N GLY A 440 2.34 -9.48 -4.17
CA GLY A 440 3.42 -8.77 -4.84
C GLY A 440 3.08 -8.18 -6.21
N VAL A 441 1.80 -8.20 -6.61
CA VAL A 441 1.33 -7.79 -7.94
C VAL A 441 0.99 -6.31 -8.00
N THR A 442 0.41 -5.76 -6.92
CA THR A 442 -0.08 -4.38 -6.85
C THR A 442 0.54 -3.60 -5.70
N ARG A 443 0.32 -2.27 -5.70
CA ARG A 443 0.77 -1.32 -4.68
C ARG A 443 -0.22 -0.19 -4.56
N GLY A 444 -1.32 -0.42 -3.86
CA GLY A 444 -2.34 0.59 -3.63
C GLY A 444 -3.76 0.15 -3.98
N LEU A 445 -4.73 0.96 -3.57
CA LEU A 445 -6.14 0.58 -3.54
C LEU A 445 -6.69 0.24 -4.94
N ILE A 446 -6.48 1.11 -5.93
CA ILE A 446 -7.05 0.95 -7.27
C ILE A 446 -6.55 -0.33 -7.94
N GLN A 447 -5.24 -0.50 -8.05
CA GLN A 447 -4.72 -1.68 -8.74
C GLN A 447 -5.00 -2.97 -7.98
N ALA A 448 -5.04 -2.93 -6.64
CA ALA A 448 -5.48 -4.08 -5.86
C ALA A 448 -6.94 -4.44 -6.20
N SER A 449 -7.84 -3.45 -6.27
CA SER A 449 -9.24 -3.66 -6.67
C SER A 449 -9.34 -4.20 -8.11
N VAL A 450 -8.58 -3.63 -9.06
CA VAL A 450 -8.52 -4.11 -10.45
C VAL A 450 -8.10 -5.58 -10.50
N SER A 451 -7.09 -5.99 -9.73
CA SER A 451 -6.66 -7.40 -9.72
C SER A 451 -7.78 -8.35 -9.28
N GLY A 452 -8.60 -7.94 -8.31
CA GLY A 452 -9.76 -8.70 -7.88
C GLY A 452 -10.83 -8.82 -8.96
N VAL A 453 -11.18 -7.71 -9.61
CA VAL A 453 -12.16 -7.68 -10.72
C VAL A 453 -11.68 -8.53 -11.90
N TRP A 454 -10.40 -8.41 -12.26
CA TRP A 454 -9.81 -9.16 -13.37
C TRP A 454 -9.92 -10.68 -13.16
N ILE A 455 -9.54 -11.16 -11.99
CA ILE A 455 -9.65 -12.57 -11.63
C ILE A 455 -11.11 -13.03 -11.60
N ALA A 456 -12.00 -12.21 -11.03
CA ALA A 456 -13.42 -12.54 -10.97
C ALA A 456 -14.01 -12.76 -12.37
N ARG A 457 -13.70 -11.89 -13.32
CA ARG A 457 -14.13 -12.04 -14.73
C ARG A 457 -13.56 -13.27 -15.40
N GLU A 458 -12.32 -13.61 -15.13
CA GLU A 458 -11.74 -14.86 -15.65
C GLU A 458 -12.44 -16.10 -15.07
N ILE A 459 -12.77 -16.10 -13.78
CA ILE A 459 -13.54 -17.19 -13.17
C ILE A 459 -14.95 -17.29 -13.79
N GLU A 460 -15.65 -16.16 -13.97
CA GLU A 460 -16.96 -16.13 -14.64
C GLU A 460 -16.88 -16.67 -16.07
N ARG A 461 -15.87 -16.27 -16.84
CA ARG A 461 -15.62 -16.79 -18.20
C ARG A 461 -15.42 -18.32 -18.20
N ARG A 462 -14.64 -18.86 -17.25
CA ARG A 462 -14.44 -20.32 -17.10
C ARG A 462 -15.71 -21.06 -16.71
N ARG A 463 -16.61 -20.39 -16.00
CA ARG A 463 -17.93 -20.92 -15.62
C ARG A 463 -18.97 -20.79 -16.74
N GLY A 464 -18.60 -20.24 -17.89
CA GLY A 464 -19.49 -20.06 -19.04
C GLY A 464 -20.46 -18.89 -18.92
N ALA A 465 -20.19 -17.91 -18.02
CA ALA A 465 -20.96 -16.68 -17.94
C ALA A 465 -20.70 -15.81 -19.20
N PRO A 466 -21.73 -15.10 -19.70
CA PRO A 466 -21.55 -14.18 -20.81
C PRO A 466 -20.59 -13.03 -20.42
N GLU A 467 -19.80 -12.58 -21.38
CA GLU A 467 -18.95 -11.42 -21.19
C GLU A 467 -19.81 -10.18 -20.90
N ARG A 468 -19.50 -9.45 -19.86
CA ARG A 468 -20.18 -8.21 -19.46
C ARG A 468 -19.35 -7.00 -19.81
N GLU A 469 -19.97 -5.93 -20.22
CA GLU A 469 -19.31 -4.63 -20.36
C GLU A 469 -18.80 -4.12 -19.01
N LEU A 470 -17.84 -3.17 -19.07
CA LEU A 470 -17.30 -2.52 -17.87
C LEU A 470 -18.27 -1.42 -17.38
N GLU A 471 -19.52 -1.81 -17.06
CA GLU A 471 -20.54 -0.92 -16.52
C GLU A 471 -20.89 -1.29 -15.09
N VAL A 472 -21.14 -0.25 -14.26
CA VAL A 472 -21.54 -0.46 -12.86
C VAL A 472 -23.05 -0.80 -12.84
N SER A 473 -23.34 -2.07 -12.62
CA SER A 473 -24.71 -2.61 -12.57
C SER A 473 -24.95 -3.35 -11.26
N PHE A 474 -24.77 -2.66 -10.13
CA PHE A 474 -25.15 -3.23 -8.83
C PHE A 474 -26.65 -2.97 -8.59
N ALA A 475 -27.45 -4.00 -8.80
CA ALA A 475 -28.89 -3.98 -8.50
C ALA A 475 -29.17 -4.20 -7.01
#